data_fc3871236289e9f623ee86b43457c42e
#
_entry.id   fc3871236289e9f623ee86b43457c42e
#
_cell.length_a   1.000
_cell.length_b   1.000
_cell.length_c   1.000
_cell.angle_alpha   90.00
_cell.angle_beta   90.00
_cell.angle_gamma   90.00
#
_symmetry.space_group_name_H-M   'P 1'
#
loop_
_entity.id
_entity.type
_entity.pdbx_description
1 polymer ?
#
loop_
_entity_poly.entity_id
_entity_poly.type
_entity_poly.pdbx_seq_one_letter_code
_entity_poly.pdbx_strand_id
1 'polypeptide(L)'
;MFDTGFHATIPPAAAVYPGPYAWIGKGIRRYGFHGISHRYVAERAAAILGRDLASLRLVTCHLGNGCSLAAVREGRSIDTTMGFTPLDGLMMGTRSGSLDPGILIYLLRNEGCSAGELDRILNKESGLWGLSGVSADMREILSAMERGDARARLAFDVFAHRLAREIGGMIASLSGLDALVFTAGIGENCPPLREVVCRQFGFLGLRLDTEKNARSPVDEDIAAPDSAVRVLVIHTDEDWEIARECHRAMR
;
A
#
# COMPACT_ATOMS: atom_id res chain seq x y z
N MET A 1 -13.98 -3.05 -16.65
CA MET A 1 -13.68 -3.12 -15.20
C MET A 1 -12.95 -1.85 -14.82
N PHE A 2 -13.22 -1.25 -13.65
CA PHE A 2 -12.52 -0.05 -13.18
C PHE A 2 -11.60 -0.44 -12.03
N ASP A 3 -10.39 0.09 -12.03
CA ASP A 3 -9.39 -0.15 -10.98
C ASP A 3 -9.86 0.29 -9.58
N THR A 4 -10.80 1.22 -9.55
CA THR A 4 -11.48 1.68 -8.32
C THR A 4 -12.63 0.77 -7.86
N GLY A 5 -13.04 -0.23 -8.66
CA GLY A 5 -14.28 -0.99 -8.45
C GLY A 5 -14.33 -1.77 -7.14
N PHE A 6 -13.21 -2.36 -6.72
CA PHE A 6 -13.13 -3.09 -5.45
C PHE A 6 -13.39 -2.19 -4.23
N HIS A 7 -13.05 -0.90 -4.34
CA HIS A 7 -13.21 0.09 -3.28
C HIS A 7 -14.59 0.75 -3.23
N ALA A 8 -15.52 0.36 -4.11
CA ALA A 8 -16.89 0.90 -4.11
C ALA A 8 -17.66 0.59 -2.81
N THR A 9 -17.19 -0.38 -2.04
CA THR A 9 -17.79 -0.81 -0.76
C THR A 9 -17.29 -0.04 0.46
N ILE A 10 -16.34 0.89 0.30
CA ILE A 10 -15.81 1.72 1.40
C ILE A 10 -16.94 2.53 2.02
N PRO A 11 -17.14 2.44 3.35
CA PRO A 11 -18.20 3.17 4.03
C PRO A 11 -17.98 4.70 3.98
N PRO A 12 -19.05 5.50 4.04
CA PRO A 12 -18.96 6.96 3.94
C PRO A 12 -17.96 7.59 4.91
N ALA A 13 -17.84 7.06 6.14
CA ALA A 13 -16.90 7.57 7.14
C ALA A 13 -15.43 7.46 6.73
N ALA A 14 -15.07 6.46 5.92
CA ALA A 14 -13.71 6.28 5.38
C ALA A 14 -13.53 6.96 3.99
N ALA A 15 -14.64 7.17 3.28
CA ALA A 15 -14.60 7.72 1.93
C ALA A 15 -14.65 9.25 1.88
N VAL A 16 -15.30 9.91 2.84
CA VAL A 16 -15.51 11.37 2.84
C VAL A 16 -14.34 12.07 3.49
N TYR A 17 -13.80 13.09 2.81
CA TYR A 17 -12.79 13.95 3.40
C TYR A 17 -13.39 14.96 4.38
N PRO A 18 -12.70 15.30 5.48
CA PRO A 18 -13.17 16.27 6.47
C PRO A 18 -13.03 17.73 5.97
N GLY A 19 -13.62 18.02 4.82
CA GLY A 19 -13.68 19.32 4.18
C GLY A 19 -15.11 19.88 4.16
N PRO A 20 -15.35 20.99 3.43
CA PRO A 20 -16.68 21.54 3.28
C PRO A 20 -17.68 20.49 2.77
N TYR A 21 -18.86 20.42 3.39
CA TYR A 21 -19.90 19.44 3.04
C TYR A 21 -20.26 19.42 1.55
N ALA A 22 -20.21 20.61 0.90
CA ALA A 22 -20.46 20.76 -0.53
C ALA A 22 -19.50 19.93 -1.43
N TRP A 23 -18.36 19.48 -0.91
CA TRP A 23 -17.44 18.62 -1.65
C TRP A 23 -18.05 17.26 -1.98
N ILE A 24 -18.93 16.75 -1.13
CA ILE A 24 -19.63 15.48 -1.38
C ILE A 24 -20.42 15.55 -2.70
N GLY A 25 -21.20 16.63 -2.88
CA GLY A 25 -21.97 16.85 -4.10
C GLY A 25 -21.12 17.08 -5.35
N LYS A 26 -19.82 17.42 -5.18
CA LYS A 26 -18.85 17.56 -6.27
C LYS A 26 -18.09 16.27 -6.57
N GLY A 27 -18.41 15.18 -5.89
CA GLY A 27 -17.71 13.91 -6.04
C GLY A 27 -16.29 13.89 -5.45
N ILE A 28 -15.93 14.84 -4.58
CA ILE A 28 -14.62 14.87 -3.90
C ILE A 28 -14.68 13.90 -2.73
N ARG A 29 -14.21 12.69 -2.98
CA ARG A 29 -14.19 11.59 -2.01
C ARG A 29 -13.00 10.67 -2.30
N ARG A 30 -12.70 9.76 -1.40
CA ARG A 30 -11.75 8.66 -1.61
C ARG A 30 -12.35 7.66 -2.58
N TYR A 31 -11.65 7.36 -3.66
CA TYR A 31 -12.01 6.33 -4.64
C TYR A 31 -11.18 5.06 -4.45
N GLY A 32 -9.89 5.21 -4.15
CA GLY A 32 -8.95 4.11 -4.09
C GLY A 32 -8.54 3.62 -5.48
N PHE A 33 -7.39 2.93 -5.55
CA PHE A 33 -6.81 2.41 -6.80
C PHE A 33 -6.15 1.06 -6.52
N HIS A 34 -5.62 0.40 -7.56
CA HIS A 34 -5.11 -0.97 -7.51
C HIS A 34 -6.16 -1.98 -7.00
N GLY A 35 -7.45 -1.68 -7.20
CA GLY A 35 -8.55 -2.49 -6.70
C GLY A 35 -8.57 -3.89 -7.29
N ILE A 36 -8.13 -4.06 -8.53
CA ILE A 36 -7.99 -5.36 -9.21
C ILE A 36 -6.99 -6.22 -8.44
N SER A 37 -5.79 -5.68 -8.18
CA SER A 37 -4.75 -6.35 -7.42
C SER A 37 -5.20 -6.66 -5.98
N HIS A 38 -5.75 -5.68 -5.25
CA HIS A 38 -6.21 -5.90 -3.87
C HIS A 38 -7.26 -6.99 -3.75
N ARG A 39 -8.19 -7.06 -4.70
CA ARG A 39 -9.20 -8.12 -4.74
C ARG A 39 -8.57 -9.48 -4.99
N TYR A 40 -7.74 -9.58 -6.02
CA TYR A 40 -7.06 -10.82 -6.38
C TYR A 40 -6.26 -11.38 -5.21
N VAL A 41 -5.40 -10.56 -4.59
CA VAL A 41 -4.54 -11.06 -3.50
C VAL A 41 -5.33 -11.38 -2.23
N ALA A 42 -6.47 -10.72 -1.98
CA ALA A 42 -7.34 -11.07 -0.86
C ALA A 42 -7.99 -12.45 -1.04
N GLU A 43 -8.51 -12.75 -2.24
CA GLU A 43 -9.06 -14.06 -2.59
C GLU A 43 -7.97 -15.14 -2.56
N ARG A 44 -6.78 -14.82 -3.08
CA ARG A 44 -5.64 -15.74 -3.07
C ARG A 44 -5.13 -16.03 -1.66
N ALA A 45 -5.08 -15.03 -0.79
CA ALA A 45 -4.72 -15.18 0.62
C ALA A 45 -5.67 -16.15 1.34
N ALA A 46 -6.98 -16.01 1.13
CA ALA A 46 -7.96 -16.92 1.71
C ALA A 46 -7.74 -18.37 1.25
N ALA A 47 -7.45 -18.59 -0.04
CA ALA A 47 -7.15 -19.91 -0.60
C ALA A 47 -5.87 -20.50 0.01
N ILE A 48 -4.78 -19.73 0.15
CA ILE A 48 -3.51 -20.20 0.74
C ILE A 48 -3.71 -20.57 2.23
N LEU A 49 -4.49 -19.77 2.96
CA LEU A 49 -4.77 -20.01 4.37
C LEU A 49 -5.81 -21.12 4.61
N GLY A 50 -6.49 -21.62 3.55
CA GLY A 50 -7.55 -22.60 3.68
C GLY A 50 -8.75 -22.10 4.50
N ARG A 51 -9.02 -20.76 4.47
CA ARG A 51 -10.08 -20.10 5.24
C ARG A 51 -11.05 -19.39 4.31
N ASP A 52 -12.30 -19.26 4.76
CA ASP A 52 -13.29 -18.43 4.05
C ASP A 52 -12.86 -16.96 4.12
N LEU A 53 -12.83 -16.28 2.96
CA LEU A 53 -12.52 -14.87 2.85
C LEU A 53 -13.44 -14.00 3.72
N ALA A 54 -14.69 -14.39 3.89
CA ALA A 54 -15.65 -13.69 4.75
C ALA A 54 -15.25 -13.72 6.23
N SER A 55 -14.41 -14.67 6.66
CA SER A 55 -13.94 -14.80 8.04
C SER A 55 -12.64 -14.03 8.32
N LEU A 56 -12.04 -13.40 7.29
CA LEU A 56 -10.71 -12.82 7.35
C LEU A 56 -10.73 -11.29 7.45
N ARG A 57 -9.81 -10.78 8.24
CA ARG A 57 -9.42 -9.36 8.29
C ARG A 57 -8.01 -9.26 7.71
N LEU A 58 -7.92 -8.69 6.52
CA LEU A 58 -6.66 -8.61 5.77
C LEU A 58 -6.23 -7.16 5.58
N VAL A 59 -4.94 -6.91 5.72
CA VAL A 59 -4.30 -5.72 5.15
C VAL A 59 -3.52 -6.17 3.93
N THR A 60 -3.91 -5.73 2.75
CA THR A 60 -3.21 -6.01 1.50
C THR A 60 -2.33 -4.82 1.12
N CYS A 61 -1.06 -5.09 0.82
CA CYS A 61 -0.02 -4.10 0.54
C CYS A 61 0.46 -4.28 -0.91
N HIS A 62 -0.14 -3.52 -1.84
CA HIS A 62 0.36 -3.42 -3.20
C HIS A 62 1.50 -2.40 -3.23
N LEU A 63 2.74 -2.87 -3.35
CA LEU A 63 3.95 -2.05 -3.28
C LEU A 63 4.74 -2.19 -4.58
N GLY A 64 4.40 -1.37 -5.56
CA GLY A 64 5.09 -1.25 -6.84
C GLY A 64 5.74 0.13 -7.00
N ASN A 65 5.82 0.64 -8.22
CA ASN A 65 6.16 2.05 -8.45
C ASN A 65 5.06 2.98 -7.91
N GLY A 66 3.78 2.59 -8.04
CA GLY A 66 2.67 3.07 -7.23
C GLY A 66 2.45 2.16 -6.04
N CYS A 67 2.07 2.71 -4.88
CA CYS A 67 1.86 1.95 -3.65
C CYS A 67 0.51 2.27 -3.03
N SER A 68 -0.21 1.24 -2.60
CA SER A 68 -1.43 1.40 -1.80
C SER A 68 -1.64 0.25 -0.83
N LEU A 69 -2.41 0.52 0.22
CA LEU A 69 -2.95 -0.50 1.12
C LEU A 69 -4.46 -0.56 0.98
N ALA A 70 -5.03 -1.72 1.28
CA ALA A 70 -6.46 -1.86 1.50
C ALA A 70 -6.72 -2.68 2.78
N ALA A 71 -7.68 -2.20 3.57
CA ALA A 71 -8.27 -2.96 4.66
C ALA A 71 -9.44 -3.77 4.10
N VAL A 72 -9.32 -5.09 4.16
CA VAL A 72 -10.33 -6.01 3.61
C VAL A 72 -10.98 -6.79 4.76
N ARG A 73 -12.30 -6.68 4.87
CA ARG A 73 -13.12 -7.40 5.84
C ARG A 73 -14.34 -8.00 5.13
N GLU A 74 -14.64 -9.25 5.43
CA GLU A 74 -15.77 -9.97 4.81
C GLU A 74 -15.70 -9.96 3.27
N GLY A 75 -14.46 -10.01 2.70
CA GLY A 75 -14.23 -9.95 1.28
C GLY A 75 -14.46 -8.58 0.62
N ARG A 76 -14.65 -7.52 1.42
CA ARG A 76 -14.92 -6.15 0.96
C ARG A 76 -13.83 -5.19 1.39
N SER A 77 -13.46 -4.27 0.50
CA SER A 77 -12.63 -3.13 0.88
C SER A 77 -13.44 -2.19 1.78
N ILE A 78 -12.93 -1.94 3.00
CA ILE A 78 -13.55 -1.02 3.96
C ILE A 78 -12.73 0.24 4.18
N ASP A 79 -11.46 0.24 3.74
CA ASP A 79 -10.57 1.40 3.75
C ASP A 79 -9.43 1.18 2.75
N THR A 80 -8.80 2.26 2.28
CA THR A 80 -7.62 2.22 1.41
C THR A 80 -6.81 3.50 1.51
N THR A 81 -5.53 3.47 1.22
CA THR A 81 -4.64 4.63 1.37
C THR A 81 -4.72 5.61 0.20
N MET A 82 -4.83 5.15 -1.04
CA MET A 82 -5.04 6.07 -2.17
C MET A 82 -6.40 6.74 -2.06
N GLY A 83 -6.46 8.03 -2.40
CA GLY A 83 -7.59 8.89 -2.11
C GLY A 83 -8.44 9.25 -3.32
N PHE A 84 -8.70 10.56 -3.46
CA PHE A 84 -9.33 11.17 -4.63
C PHE A 84 -8.50 10.95 -5.88
N THR A 85 -7.18 10.94 -5.74
CA THR A 85 -6.20 10.62 -6.78
C THR A 85 -5.23 9.54 -6.29
N PRO A 86 -4.45 8.91 -7.18
CA PRO A 86 -3.40 7.95 -6.79
C PRO A 86 -2.14 8.61 -6.19
N LEU A 87 -2.21 9.90 -5.84
CA LEU A 87 -1.13 10.63 -5.15
C LEU A 87 -1.19 10.46 -3.63
N ASP A 88 -2.40 10.29 -3.05
CA ASP A 88 -2.61 10.17 -1.60
C ASP A 88 -2.09 8.84 -1.05
N GLY A 89 -1.80 8.79 0.25
CA GLY A 89 -1.43 7.61 1.00
C GLY A 89 0.07 7.41 1.15
N LEU A 90 0.58 6.26 0.74
CA LEU A 90 1.98 5.87 0.90
C LEU A 90 2.94 6.74 0.08
N MET A 91 4.16 6.89 0.58
CA MET A 91 5.30 7.28 -0.24
C MET A 91 5.53 6.23 -1.33
N MET A 92 5.85 6.66 -2.56
CA MET A 92 6.00 5.78 -3.71
C MET A 92 7.36 5.98 -4.40
N GLY A 93 7.55 5.44 -5.59
CA GLY A 93 8.79 5.61 -6.33
C GLY A 93 9.11 7.08 -6.61
N THR A 94 8.14 7.83 -7.15
CA THR A 94 8.29 9.26 -7.50
C THR A 94 7.23 10.17 -6.87
N ARG A 95 6.19 9.60 -6.25
CA ARG A 95 5.09 10.34 -5.62
C ARG A 95 5.33 10.50 -4.13
N SER A 96 4.93 11.67 -3.61
CA SER A 96 5.11 12.00 -2.19
C SER A 96 4.27 11.14 -1.24
N GLY A 97 3.09 10.69 -1.67
CA GLY A 97 2.05 10.26 -0.75
C GLY A 97 1.45 11.44 0.02
N SER A 98 0.73 11.14 1.09
CA SER A 98 0.09 12.14 1.94
C SER A 98 1.10 13.10 2.58
N LEU A 99 0.82 14.39 2.48
CA LEU A 99 1.60 15.48 3.06
C LEU A 99 0.68 16.39 3.89
N ASP A 100 1.28 17.24 4.72
CA ASP A 100 0.58 18.36 5.34
C ASP A 100 0.14 19.35 4.24
N PRO A 101 -1.17 19.64 4.07
CA PRO A 101 -1.65 20.61 3.09
C PRO A 101 -1.05 22.02 3.26
N GLY A 102 -0.63 22.38 4.48
CA GLY A 102 0.06 23.63 4.79
C GLY A 102 1.36 23.81 4.01
N ILE A 103 2.06 22.72 3.69
CA ILE A 103 3.27 22.75 2.85
C ILE A 103 2.94 23.28 1.45
N LEU A 104 1.83 22.81 0.86
CA LEU A 104 1.41 23.22 -0.48
C LEU A 104 1.05 24.71 -0.52
N ILE A 105 0.34 25.17 0.51
CA ILE A 105 -0.02 26.58 0.66
C ILE A 105 1.23 27.44 0.84
N TYR A 106 2.20 26.97 1.63
CA TYR A 106 3.49 27.65 1.83
C TYR A 106 4.26 27.80 0.50
N LEU A 107 4.41 26.72 -0.26
CA LEU A 107 5.13 26.72 -1.54
C LEU A 107 4.48 27.67 -2.56
N LEU A 108 3.12 27.67 -2.64
CA LEU A 108 2.38 28.57 -3.52
C LEU A 108 2.57 30.06 -3.15
N ARG A 109 2.57 30.37 -1.85
CA ARG A 109 2.55 31.76 -1.38
C ARG A 109 3.94 32.36 -1.21
N ASN A 110 4.91 31.55 -0.74
CA ASN A 110 6.19 32.04 -0.28
C ASN A 110 7.33 31.71 -1.27
N GLU A 111 7.24 30.59 -1.97
CA GLU A 111 8.27 30.16 -2.94
C GLU A 111 7.88 30.47 -4.39
N GLY A 112 6.70 31.04 -4.64
CA GLY A 112 6.23 31.39 -5.97
C GLY A 112 5.93 30.19 -6.87
N CYS A 113 5.81 29.01 -6.30
CA CYS A 113 5.54 27.78 -7.03
C CYS A 113 4.13 27.82 -7.66
N SER A 114 4.03 27.51 -8.93
CA SER A 114 2.74 27.38 -9.61
C SER A 114 2.06 26.05 -9.29
N ALA A 115 0.75 25.95 -9.51
CA ALA A 115 0.02 24.68 -9.34
C ALA A 115 0.56 23.56 -10.25
N GLY A 116 1.03 23.90 -11.48
CA GLY A 116 1.63 22.92 -12.39
C GLY A 116 2.99 22.43 -11.92
N GLU A 117 3.79 23.29 -11.31
CA GLU A 117 5.06 22.89 -10.68
C GLU A 117 4.84 22.00 -9.46
N LEU A 118 3.84 22.34 -8.63
CA LEU A 118 3.46 21.47 -7.51
C LEU A 118 3.02 20.09 -7.98
N ASP A 119 2.18 20.02 -9.00
CA ASP A 119 1.75 18.74 -9.58
C ASP A 119 2.96 17.89 -10.01
N ARG A 120 3.92 18.51 -10.71
CA ARG A 120 5.16 17.85 -11.15
C ARG A 120 6.01 17.38 -9.98
N ILE A 121 6.24 18.24 -8.99
CA ILE A 121 7.03 17.93 -7.77
C ILE A 121 6.41 16.74 -7.03
N LEU A 122 5.11 16.78 -6.77
CA LEU A 122 4.43 15.79 -5.97
C LEU A 122 4.30 14.42 -6.66
N ASN A 123 4.13 14.41 -7.98
CA ASN A 123 3.91 13.19 -8.74
C ASN A 123 5.19 12.57 -9.32
N LYS A 124 6.24 13.38 -9.61
CA LYS A 124 7.39 12.93 -10.40
C LYS A 124 8.75 13.18 -9.76
N GLU A 125 8.84 14.06 -8.76
CA GLU A 125 10.10 14.50 -8.18
C GLU A 125 10.18 14.27 -6.66
N SER A 126 9.24 13.53 -6.12
CA SER A 126 9.14 13.15 -4.71
C SER A 126 9.45 11.67 -4.51
N GLY A 127 8.98 11.10 -3.41
CA GLY A 127 9.09 9.67 -3.13
C GLY A 127 10.54 9.19 -2.92
N LEU A 128 10.81 7.94 -3.30
CA LEU A 128 12.14 7.35 -3.22
C LEU A 128 13.16 8.16 -4.03
N TRP A 129 12.78 8.55 -5.25
CA TRP A 129 13.60 9.40 -6.12
C TRP A 129 13.95 10.74 -5.45
N GLY A 130 12.93 11.47 -4.99
CA GLY A 130 13.13 12.82 -4.44
C GLY A 130 13.98 12.85 -3.18
N LEU A 131 13.82 11.88 -2.28
CA LEU A 131 14.60 11.78 -1.06
C LEU A 131 16.02 11.26 -1.31
N SER A 132 16.15 10.18 -2.04
CA SER A 132 17.46 9.57 -2.28
C SER A 132 18.32 10.37 -3.26
N GLY A 133 17.71 10.93 -4.30
CA GLY A 133 18.43 11.48 -5.45
C GLY A 133 19.14 10.40 -6.27
N VAL A 134 18.85 9.12 -6.03
CA VAL A 134 19.49 7.97 -6.70
C VAL A 134 18.54 7.34 -7.68
N SER A 135 17.36 6.85 -7.21
CA SER A 135 16.41 6.13 -8.04
C SER A 135 15.01 6.07 -7.42
N ALA A 136 14.02 5.78 -8.26
CA ALA A 136 12.68 5.37 -7.86
C ALA A 136 12.59 3.86 -7.60
N ASP A 137 13.62 3.08 -7.97
CA ASP A 137 13.68 1.63 -7.84
C ASP A 137 14.28 1.23 -6.49
N MET A 138 13.53 0.48 -5.70
CA MET A 138 13.96 0.02 -4.37
C MET A 138 15.24 -0.83 -4.42
N ARG A 139 15.49 -1.56 -5.50
CA ARG A 139 16.72 -2.37 -5.67
C ARG A 139 17.96 -1.48 -5.73
N GLU A 140 17.88 -0.37 -6.44
CA GLU A 140 18.97 0.61 -6.53
C GLU A 140 19.15 1.37 -5.21
N ILE A 141 18.04 1.65 -4.48
CA ILE A 141 18.10 2.21 -3.13
C ILE A 141 18.86 1.27 -2.19
N LEU A 142 18.51 -0.02 -2.15
CA LEU A 142 19.20 -1.01 -1.31
C LEU A 142 20.68 -1.10 -1.66
N SER A 143 21.02 -1.17 -2.95
CA SER A 143 22.41 -1.19 -3.39
C SER A 143 23.19 0.09 -3.00
N ALA A 144 22.56 1.26 -3.06
CA ALA A 144 23.17 2.51 -2.60
C ALA A 144 23.39 2.51 -1.07
N MET A 145 22.43 1.97 -0.32
CA MET A 145 22.56 1.79 1.14
C MET A 145 23.74 0.90 1.51
N GLU A 146 23.96 -0.20 0.80
CA GLU A 146 25.10 -1.09 1.00
C GLU A 146 26.44 -0.37 0.76
N ARG A 147 26.46 0.60 -0.14
CA ARG A 147 27.62 1.48 -0.38
C ARG A 147 27.78 2.62 0.62
N GLY A 148 26.89 2.70 1.62
CA GLY A 148 26.94 3.72 2.68
C GLY A 148 26.25 5.05 2.32
N ASP A 149 25.40 5.10 1.29
CA ASP A 149 24.68 6.33 0.92
C ASP A 149 23.63 6.69 1.99
N ALA A 150 23.84 7.81 2.66
CA ALA A 150 22.98 8.26 3.77
C ALA A 150 21.59 8.73 3.28
N ARG A 151 21.47 9.29 2.06
CA ARG A 151 20.19 9.71 1.52
C ARG A 151 19.35 8.51 1.08
N ALA A 152 19.98 7.49 0.50
CA ALA A 152 19.30 6.22 0.19
C ALA A 152 18.79 5.54 1.46
N ARG A 153 19.60 5.53 2.54
CA ARG A 153 19.19 5.05 3.86
C ARG A 153 17.97 5.81 4.39
N LEU A 154 18.01 7.14 4.35
CA LEU A 154 16.89 7.98 4.78
C LEU A 154 15.63 7.69 3.97
N ALA A 155 15.74 7.54 2.64
CA ALA A 155 14.62 7.24 1.76
C ALA A 155 13.95 5.90 2.10
N PHE A 156 14.77 4.86 2.35
CA PHE A 156 14.29 3.56 2.81
C PHE A 156 13.59 3.64 4.17
N ASP A 157 14.21 4.31 5.14
CA ASP A 157 13.68 4.41 6.51
C ASP A 157 12.36 5.19 6.53
N VAL A 158 12.23 6.27 5.74
CA VAL A 158 10.99 7.02 5.58
C VAL A 158 9.91 6.15 4.92
N PHE A 159 10.26 5.39 3.87
CA PHE A 159 9.33 4.48 3.20
C PHE A 159 8.82 3.41 4.17
N ALA A 160 9.72 2.75 4.90
CA ALA A 160 9.36 1.71 5.88
C ALA A 160 8.50 2.27 7.02
N HIS A 161 8.85 3.45 7.55
CA HIS A 161 8.09 4.12 8.61
C HIS A 161 6.67 4.48 8.15
N ARG A 162 6.53 5.09 6.95
CA ARG A 162 5.25 5.45 6.37
C ARG A 162 4.38 4.20 6.13
N LEU A 163 4.98 3.14 5.58
CA LEU A 163 4.29 1.88 5.35
C LEU A 163 3.76 1.28 6.67
N ALA A 164 4.58 1.19 7.70
CA ALA A 164 4.16 0.67 9.00
C ALA A 164 3.04 1.52 9.62
N ARG A 165 3.13 2.86 9.55
CA ARG A 165 2.09 3.77 10.05
C ARG A 165 0.75 3.55 9.37
N GLU A 166 0.74 3.44 8.04
CA GLU A 166 -0.50 3.22 7.28
C GLU A 166 -1.07 1.80 7.50
N ILE A 167 -0.22 0.78 7.63
CA ILE A 167 -0.68 -0.57 8.04
C ILE A 167 -1.37 -0.48 9.41
N GLY A 168 -0.80 0.24 10.37
CA GLY A 168 -1.43 0.46 11.68
C GLY A 168 -2.81 1.12 11.57
N GLY A 169 -2.97 2.09 10.69
CA GLY A 169 -4.28 2.71 10.37
C GLY A 169 -5.28 1.70 9.81
N MET A 170 -4.86 0.87 8.85
CA MET A 170 -5.71 -0.20 8.28
C MET A 170 -6.11 -1.23 9.34
N ILE A 171 -5.20 -1.60 10.25
CA ILE A 171 -5.51 -2.52 11.37
C ILE A 171 -6.56 -1.92 12.29
N ALA A 172 -6.49 -0.61 12.58
CA ALA A 172 -7.51 0.08 13.36
C ALA A 172 -8.89 0.05 12.68
N SER A 173 -8.95 0.31 11.36
CA SER A 173 -10.18 0.22 10.56
C SER A 173 -10.79 -1.19 10.59
N LEU A 174 -9.95 -2.24 10.67
CA LEU A 174 -10.36 -3.64 10.74
C LEU A 174 -10.74 -4.10 12.16
N SER A 175 -10.34 -3.37 13.20
CA SER A 175 -10.43 -3.81 14.61
C SER A 175 -9.69 -5.13 14.85
N GLY A 176 -8.54 -5.32 14.21
CA GLY A 176 -7.68 -6.50 14.32
C GLY A 176 -7.09 -6.92 12.98
N LEU A 177 -6.30 -7.99 12.99
CA LEU A 177 -5.60 -8.48 11.81
C LEU A 177 -5.46 -10.01 11.85
N ASP A 178 -5.89 -10.70 10.80
CA ASP A 178 -5.65 -12.14 10.62
C ASP A 178 -4.42 -12.38 9.72
N ALA A 179 -4.28 -11.57 8.65
CA ALA A 179 -3.08 -11.65 7.81
C ALA A 179 -2.69 -10.30 7.18
N LEU A 180 -1.37 -10.13 7.02
CA LEU A 180 -0.73 -9.08 6.25
C LEU A 180 -0.24 -9.66 4.92
N VAL A 181 -0.63 -9.05 3.79
CA VAL A 181 -0.32 -9.57 2.45
C VAL A 181 0.55 -8.58 1.70
N PHE A 182 1.73 -8.99 1.26
CA PHE A 182 2.63 -8.21 0.42
C PHE A 182 2.53 -8.66 -1.04
N THR A 183 2.47 -7.72 -1.97
CA THR A 183 2.38 -7.99 -3.41
C THR A 183 3.01 -6.86 -4.23
N ALA A 184 3.12 -7.05 -5.52
CA ALA A 184 3.79 -6.19 -6.49
C ALA A 184 5.30 -6.05 -6.26
N GLY A 185 6.00 -5.38 -7.17
CA GLY A 185 7.44 -5.43 -7.32
C GLY A 185 8.26 -5.27 -6.04
N ILE A 186 7.96 -4.23 -5.21
CA ILE A 186 8.65 -4.00 -3.93
C ILE A 186 8.15 -5.00 -2.88
N GLY A 187 6.83 -5.23 -2.82
CA GLY A 187 6.22 -6.12 -1.82
C GLY A 187 6.74 -7.55 -1.93
N GLU A 188 6.87 -8.06 -3.15
CA GLU A 188 7.33 -9.41 -3.45
C GLU A 188 8.85 -9.56 -3.33
N ASN A 189 9.63 -8.54 -3.72
CA ASN A 189 11.07 -8.69 -3.95
C ASN A 189 11.96 -7.91 -2.96
N CYS A 190 11.40 -7.37 -1.85
CA CYS A 190 12.18 -6.64 -0.86
C CYS A 190 12.10 -7.26 0.55
N PRO A 191 12.81 -8.39 0.81
CA PRO A 191 12.86 -9.02 2.13
C PRO A 191 13.22 -8.07 3.28
N PRO A 192 14.22 -7.16 3.15
CA PRO A 192 14.58 -6.25 4.22
C PRO A 192 13.43 -5.31 4.62
N LEU A 193 12.62 -4.85 3.66
CA LEU A 193 11.47 -4.00 3.94
C LEU A 193 10.40 -4.77 4.73
N ARG A 194 10.05 -5.98 4.26
CA ARG A 194 9.06 -6.83 4.95
C ARG A 194 9.49 -7.12 6.39
N GLU A 195 10.78 -7.41 6.61
CA GLU A 195 11.32 -7.66 7.94
C GLU A 195 11.20 -6.45 8.86
N VAL A 196 11.65 -5.26 8.41
CA VAL A 196 11.59 -4.03 9.20
C VAL A 196 10.15 -3.67 9.54
N VAL A 197 9.23 -3.79 8.59
CA VAL A 197 7.81 -3.47 8.78
C VAL A 197 7.13 -4.49 9.69
N CYS A 198 7.30 -5.79 9.47
CA CYS A 198 6.69 -6.84 10.30
C CYS A 198 7.13 -6.76 11.76
N ARG A 199 8.38 -6.40 12.02
CA ARG A 199 8.93 -6.21 13.37
C ARG A 199 8.14 -5.18 14.19
N GLN A 200 7.61 -4.13 13.54
CA GLN A 200 6.81 -3.10 14.21
C GLN A 200 5.50 -3.65 14.82
N PHE A 201 5.01 -4.79 14.30
CA PHE A 201 3.76 -5.42 14.74
C PHE A 201 3.96 -6.63 15.67
N GLY A 202 5.16 -6.78 16.22
CA GLY A 202 5.45 -7.82 17.23
C GLY A 202 4.52 -7.77 18.46
N PHE A 203 3.99 -6.58 18.79
CA PHE A 203 3.02 -6.40 19.87
C PHE A 203 1.65 -7.05 19.58
N LEU A 204 1.35 -7.36 18.31
CA LEU A 204 0.18 -8.15 17.90
C LEU A 204 0.46 -9.65 17.84
N GLY A 205 1.65 -10.08 18.22
CA GLY A 205 2.11 -11.46 18.09
C GLY A 205 2.51 -11.84 16.66
N LEU A 206 2.70 -10.86 15.75
CA LEU A 206 3.21 -11.11 14.42
C LEU A 206 4.70 -11.47 14.49
N ARG A 207 5.04 -12.64 13.96
CA ARG A 207 6.43 -13.11 13.83
C ARG A 207 6.69 -13.60 12.43
N LEU A 208 7.76 -13.08 11.83
CA LEU A 208 8.21 -13.46 10.50
C LEU A 208 9.20 -14.64 10.60
N ASP A 209 9.06 -15.61 9.70
CA ASP A 209 10.11 -16.60 9.44
C ASP A 209 11.15 -15.97 8.52
N THR A 210 12.32 -15.64 9.08
CA THR A 210 13.38 -14.93 8.36
C THR A 210 13.98 -15.73 7.22
N GLU A 211 14.05 -17.06 7.35
CA GLU A 211 14.56 -17.94 6.30
C GLU A 211 13.59 -18.00 5.11
N LYS A 212 12.29 -18.15 5.39
CA LYS A 212 11.26 -18.09 4.35
C LYS A 212 11.23 -16.72 3.66
N ASN A 213 11.29 -15.64 4.46
CA ASN A 213 11.30 -14.29 3.92
C ASN A 213 12.46 -14.03 2.96
N ALA A 214 13.64 -14.63 3.20
CA ALA A 214 14.85 -14.43 2.39
C ALA A 214 14.86 -15.22 1.08
N ARG A 215 14.02 -16.27 0.93
CA ARG A 215 14.06 -17.22 -0.21
C ARG A 215 13.27 -16.80 -1.44
N SER A 216 12.90 -15.51 -1.59
CA SER A 216 12.05 -15.05 -2.68
C SER A 216 10.71 -15.79 -2.76
N PRO A 217 9.89 -15.74 -1.71
CA PRO A 217 8.64 -16.48 -1.62
C PRO A 217 7.66 -16.05 -2.72
N VAL A 218 6.93 -17.02 -3.27
CA VAL A 218 5.86 -16.79 -4.25
C VAL A 218 4.63 -17.55 -3.78
N ASP A 219 3.50 -16.85 -3.59
CA ASP A 219 2.26 -17.43 -3.07
C ASP A 219 2.47 -18.25 -1.79
N GLU A 220 3.25 -17.71 -0.86
CA GLU A 220 3.71 -18.40 0.34
C GLU A 220 3.36 -17.63 1.62
N ASP A 221 3.05 -18.39 2.68
CA ASP A 221 2.96 -17.91 4.04
C ASP A 221 4.34 -17.93 4.69
N ILE A 222 4.89 -16.75 4.92
CA ILE A 222 6.22 -16.52 5.49
C ILE A 222 6.19 -16.15 6.99
N ALA A 223 5.05 -16.31 7.64
CA ALA A 223 4.99 -16.16 9.10
C ALA A 223 5.61 -17.38 9.80
N ALA A 224 6.20 -17.14 10.98
CA ALA A 224 6.64 -18.21 11.85
C ALA A 224 5.45 -19.10 12.28
N PRO A 225 5.65 -20.40 12.57
CA PRO A 225 4.56 -21.32 12.92
C PRO A 225 3.69 -20.85 14.08
N ASP A 226 4.28 -20.17 15.04
CA ASP A 226 3.65 -19.67 16.27
C ASP A 226 3.20 -18.19 16.16
N SER A 227 3.25 -17.60 14.98
CA SER A 227 2.77 -16.24 14.75
C SER A 227 1.25 -16.16 14.84
N ALA A 228 0.76 -15.21 15.64
CA ALA A 228 -0.68 -14.95 15.78
C ALA A 228 -1.30 -14.32 14.52
N VAL A 229 -0.50 -13.60 13.72
CA VAL A 229 -0.88 -12.97 12.47
C VAL A 229 -0.09 -13.62 11.34
N ARG A 230 -0.78 -14.05 10.27
CA ARG A 230 -0.10 -14.65 9.11
C ARG A 230 0.52 -13.54 8.25
N VAL A 231 1.60 -13.85 7.54
CA VAL A 231 2.27 -12.94 6.60
C VAL A 231 2.41 -13.66 5.27
N LEU A 232 1.80 -13.10 4.23
CA LEU A 232 1.76 -13.71 2.91
C LEU A 232 2.54 -12.85 1.91
N VAL A 233 3.27 -13.50 1.03
CA VAL A 233 3.78 -12.89 -0.20
C VAL A 233 3.04 -13.53 -1.35
N ILE A 234 2.30 -12.72 -2.10
CA ILE A 234 1.45 -13.18 -3.20
C ILE A 234 1.84 -12.45 -4.47
N HIS A 235 2.11 -13.20 -5.53
CA HIS A 235 2.32 -12.62 -6.85
C HIS A 235 1.00 -12.08 -7.39
N THR A 236 0.97 -10.78 -7.74
CA THR A 236 -0.23 -10.19 -8.35
C THR A 236 -0.37 -10.62 -9.79
N ASP A 237 -1.58 -11.02 -10.18
CA ASP A 237 -1.93 -11.37 -11.56
C ASP A 237 -3.19 -10.59 -11.98
N GLU A 238 -2.96 -9.31 -12.32
CA GLU A 238 -4.05 -8.39 -12.67
C GLU A 238 -4.71 -8.80 -13.98
N ASP A 239 -3.95 -9.32 -14.94
CA ASP A 239 -4.47 -9.78 -16.23
C ASP A 239 -5.40 -10.96 -16.08
N TRP A 240 -5.05 -11.90 -15.20
CA TRP A 240 -5.91 -13.03 -14.85
C TRP A 240 -7.20 -12.56 -14.19
N GLU A 241 -7.13 -11.64 -13.25
CA GLU A 241 -8.32 -11.10 -12.57
C GLU A 241 -9.24 -10.37 -13.55
N ILE A 242 -8.70 -9.58 -14.47
CA ILE A 242 -9.47 -8.93 -15.55
C ILE A 242 -10.16 -9.99 -16.41
N ALA A 243 -9.45 -11.01 -16.85
CA ALA A 243 -10.00 -12.10 -17.67
C ALA A 243 -11.15 -12.84 -16.94
N ARG A 244 -10.96 -13.12 -15.65
CA ARG A 244 -11.97 -13.78 -14.79
C ARG A 244 -13.23 -12.93 -14.62
N GLU A 245 -13.11 -11.65 -14.39
CA GLU A 245 -14.24 -10.72 -14.27
C GLU A 245 -14.97 -10.54 -15.62
N CYS A 246 -14.25 -10.47 -16.73
CA CYS A 246 -14.86 -10.46 -18.06
C CYS A 246 -15.70 -11.74 -18.28
N HIS A 247 -15.17 -12.89 -17.91
CA HIS A 247 -15.90 -14.16 -18.02
C HIS A 247 -17.16 -14.21 -17.14
N ARG A 248 -17.09 -13.66 -15.90
CA ARG A 248 -18.27 -13.54 -15.02
C ARG A 248 -19.34 -12.62 -15.59
N ALA A 249 -18.94 -11.50 -16.22
CA ALA A 249 -19.88 -10.54 -16.80
C ALA A 249 -20.60 -11.05 -18.07
N MET A 250 -20.08 -12.11 -18.70
CA MET A 250 -20.69 -12.74 -19.88
C MET A 250 -21.69 -13.88 -19.56
N ARG A 251 -21.82 -14.23 -18.29
CA ARG A 251 -22.79 -15.21 -17.77
C ARG A 251 -24.02 -14.54 -17.21
#